data_ab86fe5b38b461ee81f90d9e91d841cc
#
_entry.id   ab86fe5b38b461ee81f90d9e91d841cc
#
_cell.length_a   1.000
_cell.length_b   1.000
_cell.length_c   1.000
_cell.angle_alpha   90.00
_cell.angle_beta   90.00
_cell.angle_gamma   90.00
#
_symmetry.space_group_name_H-M   'P 1'
#
loop_
_entity.id
_entity.type
_entity.pdbx_description
1 polymer ?
#
loop_
_entity_poly.entity_id
_entity_poly.type
_entity_poly.pdbx_seq_one_letter_code
_entity_poly.pdbx_strand_id
1 'polypeptide(L)'
;MTGLDHVPSETFREASIPVLETARLVLRAPRLGDAKTVALANDRHIAENTARIPHPYKLADAKDWIGGANKNPDEENYVVTLGDGTLIGACGLDMRDGPVPEIGYWLGRPYWGKGLATEAVHALIDHAFGDLDHDVLQSAARVTNPASRRVLEKCGFQWTGVGLCRIRAIHSSAPVDRFRLERGIWSSLKSWGKMRRVK
;
A
#
# COMPACT_ATOMS: atom_id res chain seq x y z
N MET A 1 -26.47 -51.09 -6.30
CA MET A 1 -26.38 -50.09 -5.22
C MET A 1 -25.08 -49.30 -5.45
N THR A 2 -25.20 -48.24 -6.17
CA THR A 2 -24.09 -47.36 -6.57
C THR A 2 -24.09 -46.17 -5.64
N GLY A 3 -23.05 -46.11 -4.76
CA GLY A 3 -22.81 -44.96 -3.91
C GLY A 3 -22.27 -43.81 -4.76
N LEU A 4 -22.97 -42.70 -4.77
CA LEU A 4 -22.49 -41.44 -5.34
C LEU A 4 -21.65 -40.77 -4.27
N ASP A 5 -20.31 -40.78 -4.50
CA ASP A 5 -19.39 -39.99 -3.71
C ASP A 5 -19.66 -38.49 -3.94
N HIS A 6 -20.17 -37.87 -2.90
CA HIS A 6 -20.39 -36.44 -2.84
C HIS A 6 -19.05 -35.77 -2.58
N VAL A 7 -18.38 -35.26 -3.63
CA VAL A 7 -17.23 -34.39 -3.51
C VAL A 7 -17.70 -33.04 -3.00
N PRO A 8 -17.22 -32.56 -1.83
CA PRO A 8 -17.56 -31.21 -1.37
C PRO A 8 -16.96 -30.22 -2.34
N SER A 9 -17.75 -29.37 -2.94
CA SER A 9 -17.29 -28.21 -3.67
C SER A 9 -16.59 -27.26 -2.68
N GLU A 10 -15.26 -27.30 -2.66
CA GLU A 10 -14.46 -26.24 -2.03
C GLU A 10 -14.80 -24.93 -2.75
N THR A 11 -15.71 -24.18 -2.20
CA THR A 11 -15.92 -22.78 -2.54
C THR A 11 -14.64 -22.04 -2.13
N PHE A 12 -13.73 -21.83 -3.08
CA PHE A 12 -12.67 -20.85 -2.94
C PHE A 12 -13.35 -19.50 -2.66
N ARG A 13 -13.41 -19.11 -1.40
CA ARG A 13 -13.65 -17.71 -1.04
C ARG A 13 -12.45 -16.94 -1.58
N GLU A 14 -12.62 -16.23 -2.71
CA GLU A 14 -11.74 -15.12 -3.02
C GLU A 14 -11.72 -14.22 -1.79
N ALA A 15 -10.59 -14.10 -1.14
CA ALA A 15 -10.43 -13.21 -0.01
C ALA A 15 -10.56 -11.77 -0.55
N SER A 16 -11.79 -11.26 -0.52
CA SER A 16 -12.10 -9.90 -0.94
C SER A 16 -11.61 -8.97 0.17
N ILE A 17 -10.55 -8.20 -0.12
CA ILE A 17 -10.12 -7.14 0.79
C ILE A 17 -11.20 -6.06 0.85
N PRO A 18 -11.37 -5.39 2.02
CA PRO A 18 -12.38 -4.34 2.18
C PRO A 18 -12.11 -3.13 1.29
N VAL A 19 -13.16 -2.37 0.99
CA VAL A 19 -13.02 -1.03 0.39
C VAL A 19 -12.81 -0.04 1.53
N LEU A 20 -11.74 0.77 1.45
CA LEU A 20 -11.45 1.80 2.43
C LEU A 20 -11.77 3.17 1.83
N GLU A 21 -12.72 3.88 2.43
CA GLU A 21 -13.16 5.20 1.98
C GLU A 21 -12.62 6.31 2.90
N THR A 22 -12.20 7.40 2.29
CA THR A 22 -11.73 8.61 2.99
C THR A 22 -12.49 9.83 2.50
N ALA A 23 -12.09 11.03 2.91
CA ALA A 23 -12.73 12.25 2.45
C ALA A 23 -12.59 12.51 0.93
N ARG A 24 -11.50 12.03 0.31
CA ARG A 24 -11.18 12.30 -1.12
C ARG A 24 -10.85 11.05 -1.93
N LEU A 25 -10.61 9.90 -1.24
CA LEU A 25 -10.08 8.69 -1.87
C LEU A 25 -10.96 7.49 -1.59
N VAL A 26 -10.93 6.56 -2.54
CA VAL A 26 -11.42 5.19 -2.38
C VAL A 26 -10.27 4.23 -2.69
N LEU A 27 -9.92 3.41 -1.71
CA LEU A 27 -8.94 2.34 -1.84
C LEU A 27 -9.71 1.03 -2.02
N ARG A 28 -9.48 0.35 -3.13
CA ARG A 28 -10.20 -0.89 -3.47
C ARG A 28 -9.28 -1.93 -4.12
N ALA A 29 -9.72 -3.16 -4.15
CA ALA A 29 -9.01 -4.22 -4.87
C ALA A 29 -8.77 -3.83 -6.35
N PRO A 30 -7.59 -4.15 -6.90
CA PRO A 30 -7.30 -3.97 -8.32
C PRO A 30 -8.21 -4.84 -9.19
N ARG A 31 -8.58 -4.34 -10.38
CA ARG A 31 -9.37 -5.05 -11.39
C ARG A 31 -8.63 -5.06 -12.72
N LEU A 32 -8.84 -6.06 -13.56
CA LEU A 32 -8.16 -6.14 -14.87
C LEU A 32 -8.35 -4.88 -15.73
N GLY A 33 -9.48 -4.20 -15.60
CA GLY A 33 -9.73 -2.92 -16.28
C GLY A 33 -8.78 -1.78 -15.86
N ASP A 34 -8.14 -1.89 -14.68
CA ASP A 34 -7.22 -0.88 -14.17
C ASP A 34 -5.83 -0.96 -14.83
N ALA A 35 -5.51 -2.06 -15.54
CA ALA A 35 -4.17 -2.36 -16.02
C ALA A 35 -3.55 -1.24 -16.87
N LYS A 36 -4.33 -0.60 -17.75
CA LYS A 36 -3.83 0.51 -18.58
C LYS A 36 -3.40 1.70 -17.73
N THR A 37 -4.17 2.03 -16.70
CA THR A 37 -3.87 3.15 -15.78
C THR A 37 -2.75 2.80 -14.82
N VAL A 38 -2.72 1.57 -14.30
CA VAL A 38 -1.61 1.08 -13.47
C VAL A 38 -0.30 1.07 -14.27
N ALA A 39 -0.34 0.81 -15.58
CA ALA A 39 0.85 0.89 -16.45
C ALA A 39 1.41 2.32 -16.56
N LEU A 40 0.67 3.37 -16.17
CA LEU A 40 1.21 4.73 -16.03
C LEU A 40 2.25 4.85 -14.90
N ALA A 41 2.39 3.84 -14.03
CA ALA A 41 3.54 3.70 -13.12
C ALA A 41 4.89 3.54 -13.84
N ASN A 42 4.91 3.46 -15.18
CA ASN A 42 6.12 3.50 -16.01
C ASN A 42 6.81 4.89 -15.98
N ASP A 43 6.63 5.63 -14.93
CA ASP A 43 7.43 6.82 -14.62
C ASP A 43 8.70 6.37 -13.87
N ARG A 44 9.86 6.72 -14.41
CA ARG A 44 11.16 6.35 -13.83
C ARG A 44 11.30 6.79 -12.39
N HIS A 45 10.80 7.98 -12.03
CA HIS A 45 10.85 8.47 -10.65
C HIS A 45 9.99 7.62 -9.70
N ILE A 46 8.84 7.09 -10.17
CA ILE A 46 8.03 6.18 -9.36
C ILE A 46 8.78 4.86 -9.20
N ALA A 47 9.24 4.26 -10.31
CA ALA A 47 9.90 2.96 -10.29
C ALA A 47 11.20 2.95 -9.46
N GLU A 48 12.03 4.00 -9.55
CA GLU A 48 13.28 4.11 -8.78
C GLU A 48 13.06 4.36 -7.28
N ASN A 49 11.88 4.80 -6.89
CA ASN A 49 11.50 5.07 -5.49
C ASN A 49 10.61 3.99 -4.88
N THR A 50 10.35 2.90 -5.61
CA THR A 50 9.61 1.72 -5.16
C THR A 50 10.48 0.47 -5.29
N ALA A 51 10.35 -0.48 -4.35
CA ALA A 51 11.18 -1.67 -4.36
C ALA A 51 10.86 -2.61 -5.54
N ARG A 52 9.59 -2.74 -5.90
CA ARG A 52 9.07 -3.85 -6.71
C ARG A 52 8.67 -3.49 -8.13
N ILE A 53 8.51 -2.22 -8.46
CA ILE A 53 8.14 -1.76 -9.81
C ILE A 53 9.39 -1.82 -10.70
N PRO A 54 9.39 -2.62 -11.77
CA PRO A 54 10.49 -2.61 -12.74
C PRO A 54 10.44 -1.35 -13.60
N HIS A 55 11.54 -1.05 -14.30
CA HIS A 55 11.54 -0.03 -15.33
C HIS A 55 12.29 -0.55 -16.57
N PRO A 56 11.70 -0.48 -17.78
CA PRO A 56 10.34 0.00 -18.09
C PRO A 56 9.24 -0.88 -17.49
N TYR A 57 8.12 -0.27 -17.07
CA TYR A 57 6.93 -0.97 -16.59
C TYR A 57 5.92 -1.11 -17.71
N LYS A 58 5.65 -2.35 -18.14
CA LYS A 58 4.81 -2.65 -19.30
C LYS A 58 3.38 -2.98 -18.88
N LEU A 59 2.45 -2.92 -19.84
CA LEU A 59 1.06 -3.35 -19.62
C LEU A 59 0.96 -4.81 -19.14
N ALA A 60 1.87 -5.69 -19.60
CA ALA A 60 1.93 -7.07 -19.14
C ALA A 60 2.23 -7.12 -17.62
N ASP A 61 3.23 -6.35 -17.14
CA ASP A 61 3.58 -6.29 -15.73
C ASP A 61 2.40 -5.81 -14.87
N ALA A 62 1.62 -4.85 -15.37
CA ALA A 62 0.41 -4.38 -14.69
C ALA A 62 -0.66 -5.48 -14.61
N LYS A 63 -0.88 -6.23 -15.70
CA LYS A 63 -1.82 -7.35 -15.71
C LYS A 63 -1.39 -8.47 -14.78
N ASP A 64 -0.10 -8.80 -14.76
CA ASP A 64 0.47 -9.84 -13.90
C ASP A 64 0.35 -9.45 -12.43
N TRP A 65 0.65 -8.18 -12.09
CA TRP A 65 0.46 -7.67 -10.74
C TRP A 65 -1.02 -7.73 -10.32
N ILE A 66 -1.96 -7.27 -11.15
CA ILE A 66 -3.39 -7.32 -10.85
C ILE A 66 -3.86 -8.78 -10.72
N GLY A 67 -3.41 -9.65 -11.63
CA GLY A 67 -3.78 -11.06 -11.61
C GLY A 67 -3.24 -11.84 -10.41
N GLY A 68 -2.16 -11.35 -9.79
CA GLY A 68 -1.56 -11.90 -8.56
C GLY A 68 -2.03 -11.19 -7.28
N ALA A 69 -2.57 -9.97 -7.39
CA ALA A 69 -2.93 -9.17 -6.22
C ALA A 69 -3.97 -9.90 -5.34
N ASN A 70 -3.70 -9.87 -4.02
CA ASN A 70 -4.59 -10.43 -2.99
C ASN A 70 -4.86 -11.95 -3.09
N LYS A 71 -4.04 -12.69 -3.85
CA LYS A 71 -4.04 -14.15 -3.85
C LYS A 71 -3.21 -14.74 -2.72
N ASN A 72 -2.20 -14.00 -2.26
CA ASN A 72 -1.40 -14.34 -1.11
C ASN A 72 -2.03 -13.70 0.13
N PRO A 73 -2.36 -14.46 1.19
CA PRO A 73 -2.91 -13.91 2.43
C PRO A 73 -1.95 -12.94 3.15
N ASP A 74 -0.64 -13.00 2.84
CA ASP A 74 0.35 -12.10 3.39
C ASP A 74 0.43 -10.74 2.68
N GLU A 75 -0.53 -10.43 1.79
CA GLU A 75 -0.57 -9.19 1.03
C GLU A 75 -1.98 -8.63 0.94
N GLU A 76 -2.11 -7.32 1.16
CA GLU A 76 -3.28 -6.56 0.77
C GLU A 76 -2.86 -5.43 -0.18
N ASN A 77 -3.32 -5.51 -1.42
CA ASN A 77 -3.00 -4.56 -2.48
C ASN A 77 -4.24 -3.79 -2.90
N TYR A 78 -4.13 -2.48 -2.88
CA TYR A 78 -5.20 -1.54 -3.25
C TYR A 78 -4.77 -0.67 -4.42
N VAL A 79 -5.69 -0.40 -5.33
CA VAL A 79 -5.60 0.79 -6.18
C VAL A 79 -6.23 1.97 -5.44
N VAL A 80 -5.64 3.15 -5.61
CA VAL A 80 -6.13 4.39 -5.03
C VAL A 80 -6.85 5.18 -6.11
N THR A 81 -8.13 5.49 -5.87
CA THR A 81 -8.94 6.31 -6.77
C THR A 81 -9.43 7.57 -6.07
N LEU A 82 -9.68 8.62 -6.85
CA LEU A 82 -10.46 9.78 -6.42
C LEU A 82 -11.94 9.42 -6.31
N GLY A 83 -12.76 10.28 -5.71
CA GLY A 83 -14.20 10.07 -5.57
C GLY A 83 -14.96 9.94 -6.90
N ASP A 84 -14.42 10.45 -8.01
CA ASP A 84 -14.95 10.29 -9.36
C ASP A 84 -14.53 8.97 -10.05
N GLY A 85 -13.78 8.11 -9.35
CA GLY A 85 -13.28 6.83 -9.85
C GLY A 85 -11.94 6.94 -10.60
N THR A 86 -11.36 8.13 -10.78
CA THR A 86 -10.05 8.30 -11.40
C THR A 86 -8.97 7.59 -10.60
N LEU A 87 -8.33 6.56 -11.18
CA LEU A 87 -7.21 5.86 -10.55
C LEU A 87 -5.97 6.75 -10.58
N ILE A 88 -5.37 6.95 -9.41
CA ILE A 88 -4.23 7.86 -9.21
C ILE A 88 -2.96 7.18 -8.71
N GLY A 89 -3.03 5.92 -8.27
CA GLY A 89 -1.89 5.17 -7.74
C GLY A 89 -2.29 3.84 -7.11
N ALA A 90 -1.40 3.30 -6.31
CA ALA A 90 -1.64 2.10 -5.51
C ALA A 90 -0.95 2.17 -4.16
N CYS A 91 -1.44 1.38 -3.20
CA CYS A 91 -0.84 1.20 -1.88
C CYS A 91 -1.17 -0.20 -1.36
N GLY A 92 -0.53 -0.62 -0.28
CA GLY A 92 -0.81 -1.93 0.31
C GLY A 92 -0.04 -2.22 1.58
N LEU A 93 -0.38 -3.37 2.16
CA LEU A 93 0.29 -4.02 3.29
C LEU A 93 0.98 -5.28 2.77
N ASP A 94 2.21 -5.51 3.18
CA ASP A 94 3.04 -6.63 2.75
C ASP A 94 3.75 -7.27 3.95
N MET A 95 3.52 -8.55 4.19
CA MET A 95 4.12 -9.34 5.27
C MET A 95 5.05 -10.45 4.74
N ARG A 96 5.34 -10.50 3.44
CA ARG A 96 6.17 -11.56 2.84
C ARG A 96 7.62 -11.58 3.35
N ASP A 97 8.12 -10.43 3.78
CA ASP A 97 9.50 -10.29 4.27
C ASP A 97 9.60 -10.33 5.81
N GLY A 98 8.51 -10.75 6.50
CA GLY A 98 8.48 -10.91 7.95
C GLY A 98 7.10 -10.65 8.58
N PRO A 99 6.96 -10.85 9.88
CA PRO A 99 5.66 -10.80 10.56
C PRO A 99 5.13 -9.37 10.78
N VAL A 100 5.96 -8.34 10.56
CA VAL A 100 5.55 -6.94 10.70
C VAL A 100 5.14 -6.41 9.33
N PRO A 101 3.88 -5.98 9.14
CA PRO A 101 3.42 -5.47 7.86
C PRO A 101 4.21 -4.23 7.41
N GLU A 102 4.64 -4.24 6.16
CA GLU A 102 5.25 -3.09 5.51
C GLU A 102 4.23 -2.34 4.66
N ILE A 103 4.05 -1.04 4.91
CA ILE A 103 3.24 -0.17 4.07
C ILE A 103 4.06 0.28 2.87
N GLY A 104 3.55 -0.04 1.67
CA GLY A 104 4.04 0.46 0.40
C GLY A 104 3.00 1.34 -0.31
N TYR A 105 3.45 2.37 -1.02
CA TYR A 105 2.55 3.24 -1.81
C TYR A 105 3.28 3.96 -2.92
N TRP A 106 2.54 4.31 -3.96
CA TRP A 106 2.94 5.26 -5.00
C TRP A 106 1.73 5.98 -5.58
N LEU A 107 1.92 7.21 -6.03
CA LEU A 107 0.94 7.99 -6.76
C LEU A 107 1.55 8.53 -8.05
N GLY A 108 0.73 8.72 -9.08
CA GLY A 108 1.10 9.41 -10.30
C GLY A 108 1.53 10.86 -10.02
N ARG A 109 2.52 11.36 -10.75
CA ARG A 109 3.12 12.70 -10.54
C ARG A 109 2.11 13.85 -10.47
N PRO A 110 1.04 13.90 -11.30
CA PRO A 110 0.04 14.99 -11.23
C PRO A 110 -0.67 15.09 -9.89
N TYR A 111 -0.58 14.05 -9.04
CA TYR A 111 -1.27 13.97 -7.75
C TYR A 111 -0.35 14.22 -6.56
N TRP A 112 0.94 14.50 -6.79
CA TRP A 112 1.90 14.79 -5.73
C TRP A 112 1.67 16.16 -5.09
N GLY A 113 2.14 16.34 -3.85
CA GLY A 113 2.05 17.61 -3.13
C GLY A 113 0.66 17.99 -2.59
N LYS A 114 -0.36 17.17 -2.86
CA LYS A 114 -1.77 17.44 -2.50
C LYS A 114 -2.24 16.76 -1.21
N GLY A 115 -1.34 16.08 -0.50
CA GLY A 115 -1.66 15.33 0.72
C GLY A 115 -2.37 13.99 0.50
N LEU A 116 -2.60 13.58 -0.76
CA LEU A 116 -3.34 12.36 -1.08
C LEU A 116 -2.61 11.08 -0.63
N ALA A 117 -1.27 11.03 -0.75
CA ALA A 117 -0.49 9.90 -0.24
C ALA A 117 -0.60 9.77 1.29
N THR A 118 -0.56 10.89 2.04
CA THR A 118 -0.76 10.89 3.50
C THR A 118 -2.15 10.35 3.85
N GLU A 119 -3.18 10.76 3.12
CA GLU A 119 -4.57 10.31 3.32
C GLU A 119 -4.73 8.81 3.05
N ALA A 120 -4.15 8.29 1.97
CA ALA A 120 -4.15 6.86 1.65
C ALA A 120 -3.41 6.03 2.71
N VAL A 121 -2.24 6.49 3.16
CA VAL A 121 -1.45 5.82 4.21
C VAL A 121 -2.20 5.82 5.54
N HIS A 122 -2.89 6.91 5.91
CA HIS A 122 -3.73 6.95 7.10
C HIS A 122 -4.86 5.90 7.05
N ALA A 123 -5.52 5.72 5.91
CA ALA A 123 -6.57 4.72 5.75
C ALA A 123 -6.01 3.30 5.95
N LEU A 124 -4.82 2.99 5.39
CA LEU A 124 -4.16 1.70 5.62
C LEU A 124 -3.75 1.48 7.08
N ILE A 125 -3.25 2.52 7.76
CA ILE A 125 -2.89 2.43 9.18
C ILE A 125 -4.13 2.16 10.03
N ASP A 126 -5.24 2.86 9.76
CA ASP A 126 -6.51 2.65 10.47
C ASP A 126 -7.01 1.22 10.28
N HIS A 127 -6.95 0.70 9.05
CA HIS A 127 -7.31 -0.66 8.72
C HIS A 127 -6.39 -1.68 9.43
N ALA A 128 -5.08 -1.49 9.33
CA ALA A 128 -4.10 -2.41 9.92
C ALA A 128 -4.21 -2.51 11.44
N PHE A 129 -4.41 -1.40 12.14
CA PHE A 129 -4.53 -1.38 13.58
C PHE A 129 -5.95 -1.65 14.10
N GLY A 130 -6.98 -1.27 13.32
CA GLY A 130 -8.38 -1.40 13.72
C GLY A 130 -9.01 -2.72 13.35
N ASP A 131 -8.82 -3.16 12.11
CA ASP A 131 -9.52 -4.31 11.55
C ASP A 131 -8.66 -5.58 11.54
N LEU A 132 -7.33 -5.44 11.28
CA LEU A 132 -6.40 -6.56 11.21
C LEU A 132 -5.64 -6.83 12.52
N ASP A 133 -5.84 -5.99 13.53
CA ASP A 133 -5.30 -6.12 14.89
C ASP A 133 -3.75 -6.20 14.97
N HIS A 134 -3.05 -5.59 14.03
CA HIS A 134 -1.60 -5.46 14.11
C HIS A 134 -1.18 -4.47 15.20
N ASP A 135 -0.03 -4.70 15.86
CA ASP A 135 0.52 -3.81 16.88
C ASP A 135 1.57 -2.85 16.35
N VAL A 136 2.18 -3.20 15.24
CA VAL A 136 3.31 -2.50 14.66
C VAL A 136 3.21 -2.51 13.16
N LEU A 137 3.57 -1.38 12.53
CA LEU A 137 3.76 -1.23 11.10
C LEU A 137 5.17 -0.75 10.80
N GLN A 138 5.68 -1.12 9.63
CA GLN A 138 6.94 -0.61 9.11
C GLN A 138 6.76 -0.03 7.72
N SER A 139 7.70 0.78 7.29
CA SER A 139 7.79 1.31 5.93
C SER A 139 9.23 1.76 5.65
N ALA A 140 9.55 1.95 4.39
CA ALA A 140 10.83 2.48 3.99
C ALA A 140 10.67 3.55 2.91
N ALA A 141 11.59 4.53 2.90
CA ALA A 141 11.68 5.53 1.85
C ALA A 141 13.12 5.64 1.38
N ARG A 142 13.35 5.77 0.08
CA ARG A 142 14.71 6.06 -0.40
C ARG A 142 15.23 7.35 0.23
N VAL A 143 16.50 7.34 0.64
CA VAL A 143 17.16 8.55 1.23
C VAL A 143 17.11 9.76 0.27
N THR A 144 16.97 9.49 -1.04
CA THR A 144 16.81 10.51 -2.08
C THR A 144 15.36 10.94 -2.31
N ASN A 145 14.39 10.38 -1.53
CA ASN A 145 12.97 10.71 -1.64
C ASN A 145 12.42 11.41 -0.38
N PRO A 146 12.76 12.69 -0.16
CA PRO A 146 12.30 13.42 1.02
C PRO A 146 10.77 13.62 1.04
N ALA A 147 10.10 13.48 -0.12
CA ALA A 147 8.63 13.58 -0.18
C ALA A 147 7.97 12.38 0.51
N SER A 148 8.44 11.14 0.23
CA SER A 148 7.94 9.93 0.90
C SER A 148 8.27 9.97 2.40
N ARG A 149 9.49 10.37 2.77
CA ARG A 149 9.86 10.57 4.17
C ARG A 149 8.87 11.47 4.91
N ARG A 150 8.54 12.65 4.33
CA ARG A 150 7.55 13.57 4.92
C ARG A 150 6.14 12.97 5.05
N VAL A 151 5.73 12.09 4.12
CA VAL A 151 4.45 11.37 4.25
C VAL A 151 4.48 10.49 5.49
N LEU A 152 5.51 9.67 5.65
CA LEU A 152 5.64 8.75 6.80
C LEU A 152 5.71 9.51 8.14
N GLU A 153 6.51 10.57 8.21
CA GLU A 153 6.60 11.43 9.41
C GLU A 153 5.24 12.06 9.77
N LYS A 154 4.48 12.54 8.78
CA LYS A 154 3.11 13.08 9.00
C LYS A 154 2.11 12.03 9.47
N CYS A 155 2.32 10.76 9.11
CA CYS A 155 1.52 9.64 9.57
C CYS A 155 1.94 9.12 10.96
N GLY A 156 2.98 9.73 11.57
CA GLY A 156 3.44 9.36 12.91
C GLY A 156 4.52 8.27 12.93
N PHE A 157 4.99 7.82 11.77
CA PHE A 157 6.12 6.89 11.70
C PHE A 157 7.39 7.52 12.25
N GLN A 158 8.11 6.74 13.04
CA GLN A 158 9.40 7.13 13.62
C GLN A 158 10.54 6.53 12.81
N TRP A 159 11.55 7.30 12.53
CA TRP A 159 12.76 6.84 11.86
C TRP A 159 13.54 5.90 12.79
N THR A 160 14.00 4.77 12.27
CA THR A 160 14.71 3.73 13.03
C THR A 160 16.13 3.46 12.54
N GLY A 161 16.51 4.08 11.44
CA GLY A 161 17.86 3.91 10.90
C GLY A 161 17.88 3.85 9.37
N VAL A 162 19.05 3.58 8.83
CA VAL A 162 19.29 3.42 7.39
C VAL A 162 19.54 1.94 7.09
N GLY A 163 19.05 1.48 5.95
CA GLY A 163 19.30 0.13 5.46
C GLY A 163 19.48 0.11 3.95
N LEU A 164 19.66 -1.07 3.39
CA LEU A 164 19.65 -1.29 1.94
C LEU A 164 18.36 -1.99 1.55
N CYS A 165 17.79 -1.57 0.40
CA CYS A 165 16.66 -2.22 -0.22
C CYS A 165 16.97 -2.50 -1.69
N ARG A 166 16.62 -3.72 -2.17
CA ARG A 166 16.73 -4.08 -3.58
C ARG A 166 15.67 -3.31 -4.36
N ILE A 167 16.09 -2.51 -5.34
CA ILE A 167 15.21 -1.74 -6.22
C ILE A 167 15.24 -2.36 -7.62
N ARG A 168 14.11 -2.89 -8.07
CA ARG A 168 14.02 -3.60 -9.36
C ARG A 168 14.36 -2.69 -10.54
N ALA A 169 13.88 -1.46 -10.53
CA ALA A 169 14.07 -0.51 -11.62
C ALA A 169 15.53 -0.17 -11.92
N ILE A 170 16.42 -0.23 -10.93
CA ILE A 170 17.85 0.06 -11.08
C ILE A 170 18.73 -1.19 -11.05
N HIS A 171 18.11 -2.39 -10.94
CA HIS A 171 18.78 -3.68 -10.84
C HIS A 171 19.84 -3.76 -9.73
N SER A 172 19.74 -2.93 -8.69
CA SER A 172 20.71 -2.78 -7.60
C SER A 172 20.03 -2.52 -6.27
N SER A 173 20.79 -2.59 -5.18
CA SER A 173 20.35 -2.12 -3.87
C SER A 173 20.64 -0.64 -3.72
N ALA A 174 19.77 0.06 -3.00
CA ALA A 174 19.91 1.47 -2.71
C ALA A 174 19.63 1.75 -1.22
N PRO A 175 20.23 2.83 -0.66
CA PRO A 175 19.99 3.20 0.73
C PRO A 175 18.56 3.71 0.92
N VAL A 176 17.95 3.24 2.01
CA VAL A 176 16.60 3.63 2.44
C VAL A 176 16.62 4.02 3.91
N ASP A 177 15.84 5.04 4.25
CA ASP A 177 15.43 5.34 5.61
C ASP A 177 14.35 4.33 6.01
N ARG A 178 14.49 3.68 7.16
CA ARG A 178 13.53 2.75 7.74
C ARG A 178 12.69 3.45 8.78
N PHE A 179 11.41 3.10 8.81
CA PHE A 179 10.43 3.71 9.69
C PHE A 179 9.58 2.64 10.38
N ARG A 180 9.14 2.94 11.61
CA ARG A 180 8.28 2.09 12.42
C ARG A 180 7.18 2.93 13.05
N LEU A 181 5.97 2.38 13.13
CA LEU A 181 4.83 2.97 13.83
C LEU A 181 4.22 1.94 14.76
N GLU A 182 4.08 2.28 16.03
CA GLU A 182 3.41 1.45 17.02
C GLU A 182 1.96 1.92 17.20
N ARG A 183 1.04 0.97 17.43
CA ARG A 183 -0.39 1.23 17.66
C ARG A 183 -0.63 2.28 18.74
N GLY A 184 0.15 2.23 19.84
CA GLY A 184 0.02 3.18 20.95
C GLY A 184 0.28 4.63 20.52
N ILE A 185 1.28 4.86 19.67
CA ILE A 185 1.58 6.19 19.11
C ILE A 185 0.42 6.65 18.23
N TRP A 186 -0.05 5.78 17.32
CA TRP A 186 -1.17 6.08 16.45
C TRP A 186 -2.44 6.45 17.22
N SER A 187 -2.80 5.67 18.25
CA SER A 187 -3.96 5.92 19.11
C SER A 187 -3.86 7.27 19.82
N SER A 188 -2.65 7.61 20.30
CA SER A 188 -2.39 8.92 20.95
C SER A 188 -2.56 10.08 19.97
N LEU A 189 -2.03 9.97 18.76
CA LEU A 189 -2.18 11.00 17.71
C LEU A 189 -3.64 11.21 17.32
N LYS A 190 -4.42 10.13 17.19
CA LYS A 190 -5.88 10.23 16.90
C LYS A 190 -6.66 10.92 18.01
N SER A 191 -6.35 10.64 19.28
CA SER A 191 -7.02 11.28 20.42
C SER A 191 -6.72 12.79 20.47
N TRP A 192 -5.48 13.18 20.22
CA TRP A 192 -5.07 14.60 20.14
C TRP A 192 -5.78 15.36 19.01
N GLY A 193 -5.94 14.74 17.85
CA GLY A 193 -6.66 15.31 16.71
C GLY A 193 -8.15 15.58 17.00
N LYS A 194 -8.78 14.74 17.84
CA LYS A 194 -10.18 14.92 18.27
C LYS A 194 -10.34 16.08 19.27
N MET A 195 -9.40 16.26 20.20
CA MET A 195 -9.46 17.35 21.20
C MET A 195 -9.35 18.76 20.60
N ARG A 196 -8.73 18.92 19.43
CA ARG A 196 -8.61 20.21 18.73
C ARG A 196 -9.87 20.65 17.96
N ARG A 197 -10.91 19.82 17.88
CA ARG A 197 -12.15 20.11 17.12
C ARG A 197 -13.30 20.64 17.96
N VAL A 198 -13.09 20.92 19.24
CA VAL A 198 -14.11 21.60 20.07
C VAL A 198 -13.92 23.11 19.90
N LYS A 199 -14.61 23.68 18.90
CA LYS A 199 -14.96 25.11 18.80
C LYS A 199 -16.41 25.20 18.44
#